data_20a9af1c2ef7f0e1cfb7fdfea9dd63fe
#
_entry.id   20a9af1c2ef7f0e1cfb7fdfea9dd63fe
#
_cell.length_a   1.000
_cell.length_b   1.000
_cell.length_c   1.000
_cell.angle_alpha   90.00
_cell.angle_beta   90.00
_cell.angle_gamma   90.00
#
_symmetry.space_group_name_H-M   'P 1'
#
loop_
_entity.id
_entity.type
_entity.pdbx_description
1 polymer ?
#
loop_
_entity_poly.entity_id
_entity_poly.type
_entity_poly.pdbx_seq_one_letter_code
_entity_poly.pdbx_strand_id
1 'polypeptide(L)'
;MCIRDRIYIQSKSFDDVIDMCKNHDEMLKCIPAIQPISNKDLRKTASGYGTRIDPIYGTTKFHSGMDFSAHPGTDVYATGDGTVVKVGWETGYGNTIEIDHGFGYLTRYAHLQGYNTKVGKKVVRGEVIGKVGSTGKSTGPHLHYEVHVKGKVVNPVNYYFMDLSAEDYEKMIQLAANHGKVFD
;
A
#
# COMPACT_ATOMS: atom_id res chain seq x y z
N MET A 1 42.57 20.07 22.44
CA MET A 1 41.56 20.38 21.44
C MET A 1 41.18 21.85 21.58
N CYS A 2 41.41 22.65 20.52
CA CYS A 2 41.18 24.11 20.52
C CYS A 2 39.66 24.40 20.57
N ILE A 3 39.25 25.55 21.10
CA ILE A 3 37.82 25.98 21.11
C ILE A 3 37.26 25.98 19.68
N ARG A 4 38.06 26.36 18.71
CA ARG A 4 37.72 26.34 17.28
C ARG A 4 37.34 24.93 16.78
N ASP A 5 38.06 23.90 17.18
CA ASP A 5 37.82 22.51 16.81
C ASP A 5 36.52 21.98 17.44
N ARG A 6 36.23 22.41 18.69
CA ARG A 6 34.97 22.07 19.37
C ARG A 6 33.75 22.67 18.66
N ILE A 7 33.84 23.95 18.30
CA ILE A 7 32.76 24.65 17.56
C ILE A 7 32.51 23.96 16.20
N TYR A 8 33.55 23.59 15.47
CA TYR A 8 33.44 22.91 14.19
C TYR A 8 32.79 21.53 14.32
N ILE A 9 33.22 20.72 15.29
CA ILE A 9 32.62 19.39 15.53
C ILE A 9 31.15 19.52 15.93
N GLN A 10 30.82 20.50 16.75
CA GLN A 10 29.44 20.73 17.18
C GLN A 10 28.55 21.22 16.05
N SER A 11 29.04 22.13 15.20
CA SER A 11 28.34 22.58 14.00
C SER A 11 28.03 21.39 13.05
N LYS A 12 29.03 20.56 12.77
CA LYS A 12 28.86 19.38 11.92
C LYS A 12 27.86 18.39 12.51
N SER A 13 27.87 18.19 13.84
CA SER A 13 26.89 17.34 14.50
C SER A 13 25.46 17.87 14.37
N PHE A 14 25.26 19.20 14.40
CA PHE A 14 23.94 19.81 14.15
C PHE A 14 23.48 19.63 12.70
N ASP A 15 24.37 19.77 11.72
CA ASP A 15 24.06 19.55 10.31
C ASP A 15 23.62 18.09 10.09
N ASP A 16 24.33 17.12 10.67
CA ASP A 16 23.98 15.70 10.62
C ASP A 16 22.58 15.43 11.23
N VAL A 17 22.24 16.06 12.36
CA VAL A 17 20.92 15.95 12.98
C VAL A 17 19.83 16.56 12.11
N ILE A 18 20.07 17.72 11.50
CA ILE A 18 19.11 18.37 10.58
C ILE A 18 18.84 17.47 9.36
N ASP A 19 19.88 16.88 8.78
CA ASP A 19 19.72 15.96 7.64
C ASP A 19 19.01 14.66 8.03
N MET A 20 19.26 14.13 9.23
CA MET A 20 18.50 13.00 9.76
C MET A 20 17.02 13.36 9.95
N CYS A 21 16.69 14.54 10.46
CA CYS A 21 15.30 15.00 10.62
C CYS A 21 14.60 15.15 9.26
N LYS A 22 15.25 15.75 8.26
CA LYS A 22 14.71 15.89 6.91
C LYS A 22 14.42 14.53 6.26
N ASN A 23 15.39 13.61 6.34
CA ASN A 23 15.25 12.25 5.82
C ASN A 23 14.11 11.50 6.51
N HIS A 24 13.89 11.73 7.82
CA HIS A 24 12.80 11.14 8.56
C HIS A 24 11.43 11.67 8.10
N ASP A 25 11.29 12.97 7.86
CA ASP A 25 10.06 13.58 7.36
C ASP A 25 9.73 13.10 5.94
N GLU A 26 10.74 12.98 5.07
CA GLU A 26 10.55 12.39 3.74
C GLU A 26 10.13 10.92 3.82
N MET A 27 10.77 10.14 4.69
CA MET A 27 10.41 8.74 4.91
C MET A 27 8.97 8.59 5.37
N LEU A 28 8.49 9.45 6.30
CA LEU A 28 7.09 9.41 6.77
C LEU A 28 6.06 9.67 5.68
N LYS A 29 6.38 10.50 4.67
CA LYS A 29 5.53 10.73 3.50
C LYS A 29 5.51 9.51 2.57
N CYS A 30 6.62 8.79 2.48
CA CYS A 30 6.80 7.63 1.62
C CYS A 30 6.18 6.34 2.19
N ILE A 31 6.02 6.23 3.52
CA ILE A 31 5.37 5.07 4.12
C ILE A 31 3.92 4.97 3.63
N PRO A 32 3.46 3.79 3.13
CA PRO A 32 2.08 3.60 2.68
C PRO A 32 1.14 3.55 3.89
N ALA A 33 0.67 4.71 4.36
CA ALA A 33 0.03 4.88 5.67
C ALA A 33 -1.49 5.09 5.62
N ILE A 34 -2.10 5.09 4.42
CA ILE A 34 -3.55 5.22 4.22
C ILE A 34 -4.13 4.00 3.48
N GLN A 35 -5.44 3.83 3.54
CA GLN A 35 -6.13 2.81 2.74
C GLN A 35 -6.16 3.22 1.26
N PRO A 36 -6.04 2.22 0.34
CA PRO A 36 -6.06 2.49 -1.08
C PRO A 36 -7.47 2.83 -1.62
N ILE A 37 -8.51 2.63 -0.82
CA ILE A 37 -9.91 2.94 -1.13
C ILE A 37 -10.51 3.72 0.04
N SER A 38 -11.32 4.74 -0.25
CA SER A 38 -12.02 5.51 0.79
C SER A 38 -12.98 4.63 1.59
N ASN A 39 -13.02 4.81 2.93
CA ASN A 39 -13.95 4.09 3.81
C ASN A 39 -15.42 4.20 3.38
N LYS A 40 -15.79 5.32 2.74
CA LYS A 40 -17.15 5.54 2.23
C LYS A 40 -17.54 4.61 1.09
N ASP A 41 -16.55 4.20 0.29
CA ASP A 41 -16.71 3.37 -0.91
C ASP A 41 -16.43 1.90 -0.64
N LEU A 42 -15.90 1.59 0.55
CA LEU A 42 -15.57 0.23 0.96
C LEU A 42 -16.83 -0.54 1.32
N ARG A 43 -17.16 -1.58 0.54
CA ARG A 43 -18.31 -2.45 0.84
C ARG A 43 -17.98 -3.46 1.94
N LYS A 44 -16.79 -4.05 1.86
CA LYS A 44 -16.25 -5.07 2.76
C LYS A 44 -14.74 -5.19 2.54
N THR A 45 -14.03 -5.59 3.57
CA THR A 45 -12.74 -6.26 3.39
C THR A 45 -13.02 -7.69 2.94
N ALA A 46 -12.77 -7.99 1.66
CA ALA A 46 -13.18 -9.26 1.09
C ALA A 46 -12.28 -10.43 1.54
N SER A 47 -10.96 -10.18 1.70
CA SER A 47 -10.01 -11.20 2.14
C SER A 47 -8.71 -10.58 2.64
N GLY A 48 -8.20 -11.12 3.76
CA GLY A 48 -6.94 -10.68 4.38
C GLY A 48 -5.70 -11.35 3.78
N TYR A 49 -4.54 -10.86 4.22
CA TYR A 49 -3.22 -11.41 3.93
C TYR A 49 -3.00 -12.75 4.65
N GLY A 50 -2.34 -13.70 4.00
CA GLY A 50 -1.94 -14.97 4.60
C GLY A 50 -2.48 -16.20 3.89
N THR A 51 -2.32 -17.35 4.52
CA THR A 51 -2.73 -18.64 3.93
C THR A 51 -4.25 -18.80 3.99
N ARG A 52 -4.89 -19.04 2.83
CA ARG A 52 -6.33 -19.24 2.72
C ARG A 52 -6.65 -20.31 1.68
N ILE A 53 -7.91 -20.75 1.63
CA ILE A 53 -8.43 -21.61 0.56
C ILE A 53 -8.68 -20.72 -0.67
N ASP A 54 -8.08 -21.07 -1.81
CA ASP A 54 -8.32 -20.39 -3.10
C ASP A 54 -9.79 -20.61 -3.51
N PRO A 55 -10.58 -19.54 -3.71
CA PRO A 55 -12.01 -19.66 -4.01
C PRO A 55 -12.30 -20.30 -5.38
N ILE A 56 -11.32 -20.33 -6.29
CA ILE A 56 -11.46 -20.88 -7.64
C ILE A 56 -11.08 -22.36 -7.69
N TYR A 57 -9.96 -22.73 -7.03
CA TYR A 57 -9.41 -24.08 -7.11
C TYR A 57 -9.63 -24.93 -5.85
N GLY A 58 -10.11 -24.35 -4.75
CA GLY A 58 -10.32 -25.06 -3.47
C GLY A 58 -9.03 -25.53 -2.80
N THR A 59 -7.87 -25.10 -3.28
CA THR A 59 -6.55 -25.47 -2.72
C THR A 59 -6.05 -24.40 -1.75
N THR A 60 -5.23 -24.83 -0.78
CA THR A 60 -4.57 -23.90 0.14
C THR A 60 -3.55 -23.06 -0.64
N LYS A 61 -3.71 -21.72 -0.59
CA LYS A 61 -2.83 -20.77 -1.25
C LYS A 61 -2.49 -19.61 -0.32
N PHE A 62 -1.27 -19.11 -0.46
CA PHE A 62 -0.86 -17.90 0.23
C PHE A 62 -1.36 -16.67 -0.54
N HIS A 63 -2.07 -15.78 0.16
CA HIS A 63 -2.55 -14.50 -0.36
C HIS A 63 -1.56 -13.40 0.02
N SER A 64 -0.89 -12.85 -0.99
CA SER A 64 0.20 -11.88 -0.84
C SER A 64 -0.26 -10.46 -0.48
N GLY A 65 -1.55 -10.20 -0.48
CA GLY A 65 -2.10 -8.87 -0.26
C GLY A 65 -3.38 -8.87 0.56
N MET A 66 -4.12 -7.81 0.39
CA MET A 66 -5.44 -7.63 0.98
C MET A 66 -6.41 -7.22 -0.13
N ASP A 67 -7.60 -7.85 -0.13
CA ASP A 67 -8.64 -7.57 -1.10
C ASP A 67 -9.67 -6.61 -0.50
N PHE A 68 -9.97 -5.53 -1.22
CA PHE A 68 -10.95 -4.52 -0.86
C PHE A 68 -12.12 -4.59 -1.83
N SER A 69 -13.29 -5.04 -1.37
CA SER A 69 -14.49 -5.09 -2.19
C SER A 69 -15.10 -3.71 -2.34
N ALA A 70 -15.24 -3.25 -3.58
CA ALA A 70 -15.85 -1.96 -3.91
C ALA A 70 -16.56 -2.05 -5.26
N HIS A 71 -17.35 -1.02 -5.60
CA HIS A 71 -18.00 -0.96 -6.92
C HIS A 71 -16.97 -0.76 -8.03
N PRO A 72 -17.20 -1.33 -9.23
CA PRO A 72 -16.40 -1.01 -10.40
C PRO A 72 -16.38 0.51 -10.63
N GLY A 73 -15.21 1.05 -10.98
CA GLY A 73 -15.05 2.48 -11.20
C GLY A 73 -14.78 3.30 -9.95
N THR A 74 -14.82 2.72 -8.75
CA THR A 74 -14.39 3.37 -7.50
C THR A 74 -12.95 3.85 -7.62
N ASP A 75 -12.64 5.03 -7.07
CA ASP A 75 -11.31 5.60 -7.07
C ASP A 75 -10.34 4.79 -6.23
N VAL A 76 -9.13 4.59 -6.77
CA VAL A 76 -8.00 3.97 -6.08
C VAL A 76 -6.92 5.02 -5.86
N TYR A 77 -6.47 5.14 -4.62
CA TYR A 77 -5.54 6.17 -4.16
C TYR A 77 -4.14 5.62 -3.91
N ALA A 78 -3.12 6.43 -4.21
CA ALA A 78 -1.74 6.17 -3.80
C ALA A 78 -1.63 6.24 -2.27
N THR A 79 -1.09 5.20 -1.64
CA THR A 79 -1.06 5.07 -0.18
C THR A 79 0.11 5.80 0.49
N GLY A 80 1.08 6.23 -0.29
CA GLY A 80 2.25 7.04 0.10
C GLY A 80 2.77 7.84 -1.08
N ASP A 81 3.64 8.82 -0.82
CA ASP A 81 4.37 9.54 -1.87
C ASP A 81 5.32 8.58 -2.58
N GLY A 82 5.48 8.70 -3.90
CA GLY A 82 6.37 7.81 -4.64
C GLY A 82 6.42 8.07 -6.13
N THR A 83 7.04 7.15 -6.85
CA THR A 83 7.14 7.17 -8.32
C THR A 83 6.51 5.89 -8.89
N VAL A 84 5.66 6.04 -9.88
CA VAL A 84 5.04 4.90 -10.58
C VAL A 84 6.11 4.18 -11.39
N VAL A 85 6.39 2.93 -11.07
CA VAL A 85 7.42 2.11 -11.73
C VAL A 85 6.84 1.12 -12.73
N LYS A 86 5.54 0.78 -12.59
CA LYS A 86 4.86 -0.12 -13.52
C LYS A 86 3.41 0.27 -13.70
N VAL A 87 2.94 0.22 -14.96
CA VAL A 87 1.52 0.33 -15.35
C VAL A 87 1.31 -0.62 -16.51
N GLY A 88 0.38 -1.56 -16.39
CA GLY A 88 0.08 -2.49 -17.47
C GLY A 88 -0.59 -3.78 -17.01
N TRP A 89 -0.77 -4.68 -17.96
CA TRP A 89 -1.34 -6.00 -17.72
C TRP A 89 -0.30 -6.97 -17.14
N GLU A 90 -0.70 -7.70 -16.11
CA GLU A 90 0.08 -8.80 -15.52
C GLU A 90 -0.76 -10.06 -15.40
N THR A 91 -0.18 -11.21 -15.76
CA THR A 91 -0.88 -12.51 -15.69
C THR A 91 -1.29 -12.82 -14.24
N GLY A 92 -2.57 -13.09 -14.05
CA GLY A 92 -3.16 -13.32 -12.73
C GLY A 92 -3.68 -12.03 -12.08
N TYR A 93 -2.93 -10.94 -12.10
CA TYR A 93 -3.27 -9.65 -11.48
C TYR A 93 -4.15 -8.74 -12.36
N GLY A 94 -4.18 -8.99 -13.68
CA GLY A 94 -4.89 -8.12 -14.61
C GLY A 94 -4.21 -6.77 -14.76
N ASN A 95 -4.99 -5.71 -14.85
CA ASN A 95 -4.48 -4.33 -14.89
C ASN A 95 -3.86 -3.96 -13.56
N THR A 96 -2.58 -3.61 -13.58
CA THR A 96 -1.74 -3.43 -12.38
C THR A 96 -0.98 -2.11 -12.42
N ILE A 97 -0.85 -1.47 -11.27
CA ILE A 97 0.03 -0.33 -11.01
C ILE A 97 0.99 -0.72 -9.89
N GLU A 98 2.28 -0.39 -10.03
CA GLU A 98 3.25 -0.46 -8.94
C GLU A 98 3.86 0.91 -8.71
N ILE A 99 4.00 1.28 -7.42
CA ILE A 99 4.59 2.54 -6.97
C ILE A 99 5.78 2.21 -6.07
N ASP A 100 6.95 2.73 -6.43
CA ASP A 100 8.11 2.75 -5.57
C ASP A 100 8.09 4.04 -4.73
N HIS A 101 8.03 3.85 -3.42
CA HIS A 101 7.97 4.95 -2.45
C HIS A 101 9.36 5.34 -1.91
N GLY A 102 10.43 4.66 -2.36
CA GLY A 102 11.73 4.80 -1.74
C GLY A 102 11.82 4.09 -0.39
N PHE A 103 12.96 4.20 0.28
CA PHE A 103 13.25 3.58 1.59
C PHE A 103 12.97 2.07 1.65
N GLY A 104 12.84 1.41 0.50
CA GLY A 104 12.53 -0.01 0.35
C GLY A 104 11.04 -0.35 0.39
N TYR A 105 10.14 0.63 0.34
CA TYR A 105 8.70 0.42 0.23
C TYR A 105 8.26 0.42 -1.24
N LEU A 106 7.44 -0.57 -1.61
CA LEU A 106 6.76 -0.65 -2.89
C LEU A 106 5.32 -1.12 -2.64
N THR A 107 4.37 -0.53 -3.36
CA THR A 107 2.97 -0.96 -3.32
C THR A 107 2.49 -1.40 -4.69
N ARG A 108 1.61 -2.41 -4.70
CA ARG A 108 0.96 -2.95 -5.90
C ARG A 108 -0.55 -2.85 -5.77
N TYR A 109 -1.18 -2.40 -6.85
CA TYR A 109 -2.62 -2.25 -7.01
C TYR A 109 -3.05 -3.05 -8.24
N ALA A 110 -3.91 -4.06 -8.06
CA ALA A 110 -4.27 -4.99 -9.12
C ALA A 110 -5.79 -5.11 -9.33
N HIS A 111 -6.19 -5.86 -10.37
CA HIS A 111 -7.56 -6.05 -10.84
C HIS A 111 -8.27 -4.77 -11.27
N LEU A 112 -7.49 -3.74 -11.63
CA LEU A 112 -8.01 -2.41 -11.98
C LEU A 112 -8.85 -2.44 -13.27
N GLN A 113 -9.83 -1.55 -13.35
CA GLN A 113 -10.58 -1.29 -14.59
C GLN A 113 -9.78 -0.39 -15.55
N GLY A 114 -9.04 0.56 -14.99
CA GLY A 114 -8.26 1.52 -15.78
C GLY A 114 -7.24 2.28 -14.94
N TYR A 115 -6.38 3.01 -15.62
CA TYR A 115 -5.27 3.77 -15.04
C TYR A 115 -5.50 5.28 -15.18
N ASN A 116 -5.21 6.04 -14.10
CA ASN A 116 -5.16 7.49 -14.10
C ASN A 116 -3.72 8.01 -13.99
N THR A 117 -2.76 7.13 -14.20
CA THR A 117 -1.34 7.41 -14.06
C THR A 117 -0.52 6.73 -15.17
N LYS A 118 0.79 7.02 -15.23
CA LYS A 118 1.74 6.41 -16.17
C LYS A 118 3.09 6.18 -15.50
N VAL A 119 3.88 5.27 -16.05
CA VAL A 119 5.25 5.00 -15.59
C VAL A 119 6.09 6.28 -15.58
N GLY A 120 6.86 6.47 -14.53
CA GLY A 120 7.71 7.65 -14.29
C GLY A 120 6.99 8.85 -13.66
N LYS A 121 5.65 8.80 -13.48
CA LYS A 121 4.92 9.87 -12.81
C LYS A 121 5.20 9.81 -11.30
N LYS A 122 5.55 10.97 -10.72
CA LYS A 122 5.56 11.16 -9.27
C LYS A 122 4.13 11.35 -8.80
N VAL A 123 3.75 10.65 -7.74
CA VAL A 123 2.43 10.72 -7.12
C VAL A 123 2.58 11.08 -5.65
N VAL A 124 1.58 11.74 -5.10
CA VAL A 124 1.50 12.05 -3.68
C VAL A 124 0.45 11.17 -3.01
N ARG A 125 0.61 10.95 -1.71
CA ARG A 125 -0.37 10.21 -0.90
C ARG A 125 -1.77 10.79 -1.07
N GLY A 126 -2.77 9.92 -1.32
CA GLY A 126 -4.15 10.33 -1.57
C GLY A 126 -4.45 10.75 -3.02
N GLU A 127 -3.48 10.73 -3.93
CA GLU A 127 -3.71 10.98 -5.35
C GLU A 127 -4.44 9.80 -6.01
N VAL A 128 -5.45 10.07 -6.85
CA VAL A 128 -6.17 9.04 -7.61
C VAL A 128 -5.27 8.49 -8.72
N ILE A 129 -4.96 7.19 -8.65
CA ILE A 129 -4.05 6.51 -9.59
C ILE A 129 -4.77 5.57 -10.55
N GLY A 130 -5.99 5.12 -10.22
CA GLY A 130 -6.75 4.18 -11.04
C GLY A 130 -8.17 3.99 -10.54
N LYS A 131 -8.86 3.00 -11.12
CA LYS A 131 -10.25 2.65 -10.81
C LYS A 131 -10.37 1.16 -10.51
N VAL A 132 -11.17 0.81 -9.48
CA VAL A 132 -11.48 -0.59 -9.14
C VAL A 132 -12.14 -1.29 -10.32
N GLY A 133 -11.75 -2.53 -10.56
CA GLY A 133 -12.29 -3.38 -11.61
C GLY A 133 -12.44 -4.84 -11.18
N SER A 134 -12.37 -5.72 -12.16
CA SER A 134 -12.41 -7.19 -11.99
C SER A 134 -11.59 -7.85 -13.10
N THR A 135 -10.45 -7.27 -13.45
CA THR A 135 -9.59 -7.78 -14.53
C THR A 135 -8.63 -8.86 -14.03
N GLY A 136 -8.16 -9.72 -14.93
CA GLY A 136 -7.28 -10.85 -14.58
C GLY A 136 -8.02 -11.99 -13.88
N LYS A 137 -7.36 -12.65 -12.91
CA LYS A 137 -7.97 -13.74 -12.15
C LYS A 137 -8.75 -13.15 -10.95
N SER A 138 -10.01 -12.85 -11.16
CA SER A 138 -10.89 -12.24 -10.17
C SER A 138 -12.27 -12.90 -10.19
N THR A 139 -12.87 -13.10 -9.02
CA THR A 139 -14.23 -13.66 -8.88
C THR A 139 -15.31 -12.59 -8.85
N GLY A 140 -14.93 -11.33 -8.66
CA GLY A 140 -15.85 -10.19 -8.62
C GLY A 140 -15.11 -8.87 -8.43
N PRO A 141 -15.80 -7.73 -8.49
CA PRO A 141 -15.16 -6.42 -8.40
C PRO A 141 -14.48 -6.19 -7.04
N HIS A 142 -13.16 -6.05 -7.06
CA HIS A 142 -12.34 -5.72 -5.88
C HIS A 142 -11.00 -5.12 -6.32
N LEU A 143 -10.33 -4.46 -5.38
CA LEU A 143 -8.93 -4.10 -5.48
C LEU A 143 -8.10 -5.13 -4.71
N HIS A 144 -7.12 -5.73 -5.36
CA HIS A 144 -6.06 -6.45 -4.68
C HIS A 144 -4.89 -5.51 -4.42
N TYR A 145 -4.49 -5.39 -3.15
CA TYR A 145 -3.45 -4.46 -2.70
C TYR A 145 -2.35 -5.16 -1.93
N GLU A 146 -1.10 -4.94 -2.33
CA GLU A 146 0.09 -5.49 -1.67
C GLU A 146 1.01 -4.38 -1.20
N VAL A 147 1.66 -4.61 -0.05
CA VAL A 147 2.79 -3.83 0.46
C VAL A 147 4.03 -4.71 0.46
N HIS A 148 5.09 -4.20 -0.13
CA HIS A 148 6.40 -4.85 -0.14
C HIS A 148 7.40 -3.98 0.62
N VAL A 149 8.19 -4.61 1.49
CA VAL A 149 9.29 -3.96 2.22
C VAL A 149 10.58 -4.70 1.92
N LYS A 150 11.54 -3.98 1.33
CA LYS A 150 12.83 -4.55 0.91
C LYS A 150 12.68 -5.84 0.09
N GLY A 151 11.72 -5.81 -0.85
CA GLY A 151 11.41 -6.92 -1.77
C GLY A 151 10.61 -8.08 -1.17
N LYS A 152 10.20 -8.00 0.09
CA LYS A 152 9.35 -9.01 0.74
C LYS A 152 7.94 -8.49 0.92
N VAL A 153 6.95 -9.30 0.58
CA VAL A 153 5.54 -9.01 0.82
C VAL A 153 5.26 -9.03 2.32
N VAL A 154 4.55 -8.04 2.80
CA VAL A 154 4.18 -7.90 4.21
C VAL A 154 2.67 -7.70 4.36
N ASN A 155 2.13 -7.92 5.56
CA ASN A 155 0.70 -7.73 5.82
C ASN A 155 0.33 -6.24 5.72
N PRO A 156 -0.53 -5.84 4.75
CA PRO A 156 -0.90 -4.44 4.54
C PRO A 156 -1.61 -3.80 5.74
N VAL A 157 -2.30 -4.59 6.57
CA VAL A 157 -3.02 -4.12 7.77
C VAL A 157 -2.13 -3.29 8.69
N ASN A 158 -0.85 -3.63 8.77
CA ASN A 158 0.11 -2.93 9.65
C ASN A 158 0.42 -1.49 9.20
N TYR A 159 -0.13 -1.04 8.06
CA TYR A 159 0.19 0.23 7.42
C TYR A 159 -0.98 1.22 7.33
N TYR A 160 -2.19 0.88 7.83
CA TYR A 160 -3.38 1.76 7.72
C TYR A 160 -3.60 2.66 8.94
N PHE A 161 -2.54 3.13 9.59
CA PHE A 161 -2.62 3.80 10.87
C PHE A 161 -3.01 5.29 10.79
N MET A 162 -3.02 5.91 9.61
CA MET A 162 -3.34 7.33 9.49
C MET A 162 -4.82 7.64 9.22
N ASP A 163 -5.58 6.68 8.67
CA ASP A 163 -6.98 6.89 8.24
C ASP A 163 -8.01 6.30 9.20
N LEU A 164 -7.60 5.54 10.19
CA LEU A 164 -8.48 4.80 11.06
C LEU A 164 -8.46 5.35 12.47
N SER A 165 -9.65 5.45 13.09
CA SER A 165 -9.72 5.57 14.54
C SER A 165 -9.13 4.32 15.20
N ALA A 166 -8.69 4.40 16.45
CA ALA A 166 -8.17 3.25 17.19
C ALA A 166 -9.18 2.08 17.22
N GLU A 167 -10.50 2.38 17.34
CA GLU A 167 -11.57 1.39 17.31
C GLU A 167 -11.73 0.71 15.95
N ASP A 168 -11.64 1.48 14.86
CA ASP A 168 -11.75 0.93 13.51
C ASP A 168 -10.51 0.13 13.13
N TYR A 169 -9.33 0.54 13.61
CA TYR A 169 -8.09 -0.22 13.44
C TYR A 169 -8.15 -1.58 14.15
N GLU A 170 -8.65 -1.64 15.39
CA GLU A 170 -8.85 -2.93 16.10
C GLU A 170 -9.85 -3.83 15.38
N LYS A 171 -10.99 -3.29 14.92
CA LYS A 171 -11.98 -4.04 14.14
C LYS A 171 -11.36 -4.60 12.85
N MET A 172 -10.54 -3.83 12.16
CA MET A 172 -9.87 -4.26 10.95
C MET A 172 -8.86 -5.38 11.22
N ILE A 173 -8.07 -5.29 12.31
CA ILE A 173 -7.16 -6.37 12.73
C ILE A 173 -7.95 -7.66 13.00
N GLN A 174 -9.07 -7.57 13.71
CA GLN A 174 -9.91 -8.74 14.00
C GLN A 174 -10.52 -9.35 12.74
N LEU A 175 -10.96 -8.52 11.77
CA LEU A 175 -11.47 -8.98 10.47
C LEU A 175 -10.37 -9.64 9.62
N ALA A 176 -9.16 -9.07 9.64
CA ALA A 176 -8.01 -9.61 8.94
C ALA A 176 -7.46 -10.92 9.57
N ALA A 177 -7.61 -11.08 10.89
CA ALA A 177 -7.22 -12.29 11.62
C ALA A 177 -8.19 -13.46 11.42
N ASN A 178 -9.41 -13.22 10.97
CA ASN A 178 -10.37 -14.27 10.63
C ASN A 178 -10.00 -14.95 9.30
N HIS A 179 -8.90 -15.71 9.34
CA HIS A 179 -8.45 -16.52 8.21
C HIS A 179 -9.51 -17.56 7.83
N GLY A 180 -10.00 -17.51 6.60
CA GLY A 180 -10.74 -18.59 5.97
C GLY A 180 -12.23 -18.39 5.71
N LYS A 181 -12.81 -17.23 5.99
CA LYS A 181 -14.14 -16.90 5.48
C LYS A 181 -14.00 -16.04 4.24
N VAL A 182 -14.04 -16.68 3.08
CA VAL A 182 -14.32 -16.01 1.81
C VAL A 182 -15.76 -15.52 1.89
N PHE A 183 -15.96 -14.22 1.85
CA PHE A 183 -17.28 -13.64 1.68
C PHE A 183 -17.46 -13.40 0.18
N ASP A 184 -18.24 -14.27 -0.45
CA ASP A 184 -18.81 -14.03 -1.78
C ASP A 184 -19.79 -12.85 -1.75
#